data_b4366df582c31de74238da54e6ebb6a2
#
_entry.id   b4366df582c31de74238da54e6ebb6a2
#
_cell.length_a   1.000
_cell.length_b   1.000
_cell.length_c   1.000
_cell.angle_alpha   90.00
_cell.angle_beta   90.00
_cell.angle_gamma   90.00
#
_symmetry.space_group_name_H-M   'P 1'
#
loop_
_entity.id
_entity.type
_entity.pdbx_description
1 polymer ?
#
loop_
_entity_poly.entity_id
_entity_poly.type
_entity_poly.pdbx_seq_one_letter_code
_entity_poly.pdbx_strand_id
1 'polypeptide(L)'
;MKHFLEVDDLNAAEVTEVLELASMKEYPKNLDGKGMALIFEKPSLRTRNSMEMAVFQLGGHPIYIRPEEVGLDKRESVEDVTKTLSCFHSMIGARVFKHSTVERMARENKIPIVNLLSDEAHPLQALADVLTMQQELGDLKGRSVAYIGDGNNVFRSLALASGFLGMEVRFSGVCYY
;
A
#
# COMPACT_ATOMS: atom_id res chain seq x y z
N MET A 1 -9.30 9.31 11.05
CA MET A 1 -9.33 8.01 10.38
C MET A 1 -7.90 7.67 9.98
N LYS A 2 -7.47 6.40 9.99
CA LYS A 2 -6.12 6.03 9.59
C LYS A 2 -6.10 5.67 8.11
N HIS A 3 -5.17 6.26 7.36
CA HIS A 3 -4.85 5.92 5.98
C HIS A 3 -3.51 5.18 5.96
N PHE A 4 -3.17 4.54 4.85
CA PHE A 4 -1.88 3.90 4.65
C PHE A 4 -1.31 4.32 3.29
N LEU A 5 -0.60 5.44 3.27
CA LEU A 5 -0.05 6.04 2.06
C LEU A 5 1.45 5.74 1.91
N GLU A 6 2.16 5.68 3.04
CA GLU A 6 3.56 5.27 3.14
C GLU A 6 3.76 4.45 4.42
N VAL A 7 4.90 3.81 4.55
CA VAL A 7 5.22 2.96 5.72
C VAL A 7 5.27 3.76 7.03
N ASP A 8 5.66 5.03 6.98
CA ASP A 8 5.72 5.93 8.14
C ASP A 8 4.37 6.46 8.62
N ASP A 9 3.26 6.11 7.96
CA ASP A 9 1.92 6.21 8.53
C ASP A 9 1.70 5.22 9.70
N LEU A 10 2.59 4.23 9.82
CA LEU A 10 2.67 3.27 10.92
C LEU A 10 3.84 3.61 11.84
N ASN A 11 3.75 3.20 13.08
CA ASN A 11 4.91 3.16 13.97
C ASN A 11 5.54 1.75 13.99
N ALA A 12 6.69 1.57 14.65
CA ALA A 12 7.41 0.30 14.67
C ALA A 12 6.59 -0.88 15.23
N ALA A 13 5.76 -0.64 16.25
CA ALA A 13 4.89 -1.67 16.82
C ALA A 13 3.80 -2.10 15.83
N GLU A 14 3.20 -1.13 15.12
CA GLU A 14 2.19 -1.40 14.10
C GLU A 14 2.76 -2.12 12.87
N VAL A 15 3.99 -1.80 12.46
CA VAL A 15 4.69 -2.56 11.41
C VAL A 15 4.85 -4.01 11.83
N THR A 16 5.31 -4.25 13.07
CA THR A 16 5.44 -5.62 13.61
C THR A 16 4.09 -6.34 13.63
N GLU A 17 3.04 -5.69 14.12
CA GLU A 17 1.67 -6.25 14.14
C GLU A 17 1.18 -6.62 12.74
N VAL A 18 1.41 -5.78 11.73
CA VAL A 18 1.04 -6.08 10.34
C VAL A 18 1.76 -7.32 9.83
N LEU A 19 3.05 -7.49 10.13
CA LEU A 19 3.82 -8.67 9.72
C LEU A 19 3.33 -9.94 10.43
N GLU A 20 2.97 -9.85 11.72
CA GLU A 20 2.36 -10.95 12.47
C GLU A 20 1.00 -11.35 11.88
N LEU A 21 0.12 -10.38 11.63
CA LEU A 21 -1.17 -10.62 10.98
C LEU A 21 -1.01 -11.25 9.58
N ALA A 22 -0.04 -10.77 8.80
CA ALA A 22 0.24 -11.31 7.47
C ALA A 22 0.77 -12.76 7.50
N SER A 23 1.34 -13.20 8.63
CA SER A 23 1.87 -14.54 8.85
C SER A 23 0.81 -15.55 9.33
N MET A 24 -0.42 -15.12 9.60
CA MET A 24 -1.50 -16.00 10.04
C MET A 24 -1.89 -17.00 8.95
N LYS A 25 -2.28 -18.21 9.35
CA LYS A 25 -2.79 -19.23 8.42
C LYS A 25 -4.24 -18.99 8.00
N GLU A 26 -5.01 -18.36 8.87
CA GLU A 26 -6.43 -18.03 8.66
C GLU A 26 -6.66 -16.56 8.98
N TYR A 27 -7.38 -15.89 8.12
CA TYR A 27 -7.66 -14.45 8.27
C TYR A 27 -9.10 -14.22 8.75
N PRO A 28 -9.31 -13.35 9.73
CA PRO A 28 -10.64 -12.96 10.16
C PRO A 28 -11.39 -12.25 9.01
N LYS A 29 -12.69 -12.48 8.90
CA LYS A 29 -13.53 -11.89 7.83
C LYS A 29 -13.91 -10.43 8.14
N ASN A 30 -12.92 -9.58 8.39
CA ASN A 30 -13.10 -8.18 8.80
C ASN A 30 -13.78 -7.30 7.74
N LEU A 31 -13.82 -7.76 6.49
CA LEU A 31 -14.48 -7.09 5.37
C LEU A 31 -15.79 -7.75 4.96
N ASP A 32 -16.34 -8.64 5.78
CA ASP A 32 -17.63 -9.29 5.48
C ASP A 32 -18.74 -8.26 5.21
N GLY A 33 -19.44 -8.43 4.09
CA GLY A 33 -20.46 -7.51 3.62
C GLY A 33 -19.98 -6.12 3.16
N LYS A 34 -18.66 -5.90 3.05
CA LYS A 34 -18.07 -4.62 2.68
C LYS A 34 -17.45 -4.66 1.29
N GLY A 35 -17.51 -3.53 0.57
CA GLY A 35 -16.81 -3.34 -0.69
C GLY A 35 -15.49 -2.58 -0.52
N MET A 36 -14.51 -2.91 -1.36
CA MET A 36 -13.29 -2.12 -1.53
C MET A 36 -13.14 -1.71 -2.99
N ALA A 37 -13.06 -0.41 -3.26
CA ALA A 37 -12.76 0.10 -4.59
C ALA A 37 -11.25 -0.02 -4.86
N LEU A 38 -10.89 -0.54 -6.03
CA LEU A 38 -9.50 -0.69 -6.48
C LEU A 38 -9.28 0.14 -7.74
N ILE A 39 -8.70 1.33 -7.57
CA ILE A 39 -8.42 2.29 -8.65
C ILE A 39 -7.02 2.06 -9.18
N PHE A 40 -6.88 1.94 -10.49
CA PHE A 40 -5.59 1.75 -11.15
C PHE A 40 -5.41 2.75 -12.30
N GLU A 41 -4.59 3.78 -12.14
CA GLU A 41 -4.14 4.63 -13.25
C GLU A 41 -3.08 3.92 -14.11
N LYS A 42 -2.32 2.99 -13.52
CA LYS A 42 -1.33 2.14 -14.22
C LYS A 42 -1.75 0.67 -14.14
N PRO A 43 -1.77 -0.06 -15.27
CA PRO A 43 -2.02 -1.49 -15.27
C PRO A 43 -1.03 -2.23 -14.37
N SER A 44 -1.48 -3.24 -13.65
CA SER A 44 -0.62 -4.11 -12.86
C SER A 44 -1.26 -5.47 -12.64
N LEU A 45 -0.69 -6.49 -13.25
CA LEU A 45 -1.16 -7.87 -13.09
C LEU A 45 -1.04 -8.34 -11.64
N ARG A 46 0.13 -8.16 -11.04
CA ARG A 46 0.42 -8.67 -9.69
C ARG A 46 -0.39 -7.94 -8.63
N THR A 47 -0.31 -6.61 -8.59
CA THR A 47 -1.00 -5.80 -7.58
C THR A 47 -2.53 -5.98 -7.65
N ARG A 48 -3.09 -6.03 -8.86
CA ARG A 48 -4.52 -6.26 -9.04
C ARG A 48 -4.93 -7.60 -8.46
N ASN A 49 -4.31 -8.69 -8.91
CA ASN A 49 -4.70 -10.03 -8.47
C ASN A 49 -4.49 -10.23 -6.97
N SER A 50 -3.35 -9.77 -6.40
CA SER A 50 -3.09 -9.90 -4.97
C SER A 50 -4.11 -9.11 -4.14
N MET A 51 -4.48 -7.89 -4.55
CA MET A 51 -5.45 -7.08 -3.81
C MET A 51 -6.88 -7.63 -3.93
N GLU A 52 -7.31 -8.05 -5.13
CA GLU A 52 -8.62 -8.68 -5.29
C GLU A 52 -8.74 -9.93 -4.40
N MET A 53 -7.70 -10.77 -4.39
CA MET A 53 -7.68 -11.97 -3.54
C MET A 53 -7.62 -11.65 -2.05
N ALA A 54 -6.84 -10.66 -1.62
CA ALA A 54 -6.76 -10.25 -0.23
C ALA A 54 -8.13 -9.76 0.29
N VAL A 55 -8.81 -8.92 -0.47
CA VAL A 55 -10.16 -8.43 -0.10
C VAL A 55 -11.14 -9.60 -0.02
N PHE A 56 -11.12 -10.52 -0.99
CA PHE A 56 -11.96 -11.71 -0.99
C PHE A 56 -11.67 -12.61 0.21
N GLN A 57 -10.40 -12.86 0.52
CA GLN A 57 -10.00 -13.68 1.67
C GLN A 57 -10.43 -13.08 3.00
N LEU A 58 -10.52 -11.76 3.10
CA LEU A 58 -11.05 -11.04 4.26
C LEU A 58 -12.59 -10.97 4.29
N GLY A 59 -13.29 -11.61 3.34
CA GLY A 59 -14.76 -11.67 3.25
C GLY A 59 -15.38 -10.48 2.49
N GLY A 60 -14.58 -9.59 1.94
CA GLY A 60 -15.04 -8.41 1.23
C GLY A 60 -15.28 -8.65 -0.28
N HIS A 61 -15.80 -7.63 -0.94
CA HIS A 61 -16.02 -7.61 -2.37
C HIS A 61 -15.10 -6.56 -3.04
N PRO A 62 -14.06 -6.99 -3.81
CA PRO A 62 -13.22 -6.05 -4.53
C PRO A 62 -13.91 -5.57 -5.80
N ILE A 63 -13.86 -4.28 -6.08
CA ILE A 63 -14.35 -3.71 -7.34
C ILE A 63 -13.20 -3.00 -8.03
N TYR A 64 -12.74 -3.59 -9.13
CA TYR A 64 -11.73 -2.98 -9.98
C TYR A 64 -12.34 -1.87 -10.83
N ILE A 65 -11.76 -0.68 -10.75
CA ILE A 65 -12.18 0.51 -11.47
C ILE A 65 -11.07 0.90 -12.45
N ARG A 66 -11.41 0.91 -13.73
CA ARG A 66 -10.45 1.22 -14.81
C ARG A 66 -10.19 2.72 -14.92
N PRO A 67 -9.00 3.11 -15.43
CA PRO A 67 -8.64 4.51 -15.61
C PRO A 67 -9.68 5.31 -16.42
N GLU A 68 -10.26 4.67 -17.44
CA GLU A 68 -11.22 5.29 -18.34
C GLU A 68 -12.58 5.56 -17.66
N GLU A 69 -12.92 4.77 -16.65
CA GLU A 69 -14.16 4.92 -15.89
C GLU A 69 -14.09 6.08 -14.91
N VAL A 70 -12.92 6.32 -14.32
CA VAL A 70 -12.70 7.36 -13.31
C VAL A 70 -12.24 8.67 -13.93
N GLY A 71 -11.22 8.62 -14.79
CA GLY A 71 -10.64 9.79 -15.44
C GLY A 71 -10.23 10.88 -14.46
N LEU A 72 -9.47 10.52 -13.38
CA LEU A 72 -9.05 11.42 -12.31
C LEU A 72 -8.46 12.72 -12.87
N ASP A 73 -8.98 13.85 -12.39
CA ASP A 73 -8.63 15.22 -12.82
C ASP A 73 -8.82 15.52 -14.33
N LYS A 74 -9.48 14.60 -15.04
CA LYS A 74 -9.86 14.80 -16.46
C LYS A 74 -11.37 14.84 -16.63
N ARG A 75 -12.06 13.84 -16.10
CA ARG A 75 -13.50 13.73 -16.10
C ARG A 75 -14.11 14.24 -14.78
N GLU A 76 -13.54 13.83 -13.68
CA GLU A 76 -13.99 14.20 -12.33
C GLU A 76 -12.78 14.50 -11.45
N SER A 77 -12.95 15.35 -10.44
CA SER A 77 -11.89 15.64 -9.47
C SER A 77 -11.61 14.41 -8.59
N VAL A 78 -10.38 14.29 -8.09
CA VAL A 78 -9.99 13.23 -7.15
C VAL A 78 -10.93 13.25 -5.92
N GLU A 79 -11.29 14.45 -5.47
CA GLU A 79 -12.14 14.68 -4.30
C GLU A 79 -13.57 14.16 -4.54
N ASP A 80 -14.16 14.45 -5.70
CA ASP A 80 -15.53 14.02 -6.02
C ASP A 80 -15.61 12.52 -6.24
N VAL A 81 -14.63 11.92 -6.91
CA VAL A 81 -14.50 10.47 -7.05
C VAL A 81 -14.41 9.82 -5.67
N THR A 82 -13.56 10.35 -4.77
CA THR A 82 -13.41 9.81 -3.41
C THR A 82 -14.70 9.86 -2.63
N LYS A 83 -15.41 11.00 -2.66
CA LYS A 83 -16.73 11.18 -2.00
C LYS A 83 -17.76 10.19 -2.56
N THR A 84 -17.84 10.08 -3.88
CA THR A 84 -18.77 9.17 -4.55
C THR A 84 -18.52 7.71 -4.14
N LEU A 85 -17.26 7.27 -4.24
CA LEU A 85 -16.90 5.90 -3.87
C LEU A 85 -17.12 5.62 -2.37
N SER A 86 -16.95 6.63 -1.51
CA SER A 86 -17.22 6.49 -0.07
C SER A 86 -18.67 6.19 0.28
N CYS A 87 -19.60 6.46 -0.63
CA CYS A 87 -21.01 6.11 -0.44
C CYS A 87 -21.29 4.60 -0.64
N PHE A 88 -20.42 3.90 -1.35
CA PHE A 88 -20.62 2.49 -1.71
C PHE A 88 -19.60 1.55 -1.08
N HIS A 89 -18.40 2.06 -0.74
CA HIS A 89 -17.27 1.27 -0.30
C HIS A 89 -16.81 1.64 1.09
N SER A 90 -16.21 0.68 1.77
CA SER A 90 -15.62 0.86 3.10
C SER A 90 -14.14 1.25 3.05
N MET A 91 -13.51 1.17 1.87
CA MET A 91 -12.09 1.41 1.68
C MET A 91 -11.79 1.68 0.20
N ILE A 92 -10.73 2.44 -0.10
CA ILE A 92 -10.18 2.61 -1.45
C ILE A 92 -8.73 2.17 -1.45
N GLY A 93 -8.35 1.28 -2.38
CA GLY A 93 -6.98 1.02 -2.77
C GLY A 93 -6.68 1.72 -4.08
N ALA A 94 -5.62 2.53 -4.13
CA ALA A 94 -5.30 3.31 -5.32
C ALA A 94 -3.85 3.11 -5.78
N ARG A 95 -3.67 2.71 -7.04
CA ARG A 95 -2.39 2.70 -7.74
C ARG A 95 -2.37 3.86 -8.72
N VAL A 96 -1.61 4.88 -8.40
CA VAL A 96 -1.65 6.19 -9.07
C VAL A 96 -0.30 6.59 -9.65
N PHE A 97 -0.30 7.62 -10.51
CA PHE A 97 0.94 8.20 -11.00
C PHE A 97 1.60 9.08 -9.95
N LYS A 98 0.84 10.00 -9.33
CA LYS A 98 1.37 10.98 -8.38
C LYS A 98 0.95 10.64 -6.95
N HIS A 99 1.88 10.72 -6.01
CA HIS A 99 1.59 10.52 -4.59
C HIS A 99 0.54 11.52 -4.08
N SER A 100 0.61 12.75 -4.55
CA SER A 100 -0.39 13.79 -4.22
C SER A 100 -1.83 13.38 -4.53
N THR A 101 -2.08 12.44 -5.44
CA THR A 101 -3.43 11.93 -5.72
C THR A 101 -3.98 11.14 -4.51
N VAL A 102 -3.22 10.23 -3.93
CA VAL A 102 -3.67 9.49 -2.74
C VAL A 102 -3.73 10.37 -1.50
N GLU A 103 -2.85 11.38 -1.39
CA GLU A 103 -2.96 12.39 -0.33
C GLU A 103 -4.26 13.19 -0.42
N ARG A 104 -4.66 13.61 -1.62
CA ARG A 104 -5.93 14.32 -1.86
C ARG A 104 -7.13 13.44 -1.49
N MET A 105 -7.11 12.16 -1.87
CA MET A 105 -8.13 11.18 -1.44
C MET A 105 -8.20 11.08 0.08
N ALA A 106 -7.06 10.98 0.75
CA ALA A 106 -6.98 10.85 2.20
C ALA A 106 -7.49 12.11 2.93
N ARG A 107 -7.26 13.31 2.39
CA ARG A 107 -7.76 14.58 2.96
C ARG A 107 -9.27 14.65 3.05
N GLU A 108 -10.01 13.96 2.16
CA GLU A 108 -11.47 13.87 2.24
C GLU A 108 -11.94 13.12 3.50
N ASN A 109 -11.08 12.26 4.07
CA ASN A 109 -11.27 11.57 5.35
C ASN A 109 -12.62 10.85 5.50
N LYS A 110 -13.15 10.31 4.40
CA LYS A 110 -14.45 9.61 4.37
C LYS A 110 -14.31 8.12 4.69
N ILE A 111 -13.34 7.46 4.06
CA ILE A 111 -13.02 6.04 4.23
C ILE A 111 -11.50 5.86 4.17
N PRO A 112 -10.92 4.78 4.71
CA PRO A 112 -9.51 4.49 4.61
C PRO A 112 -9.00 4.45 3.16
N ILE A 113 -7.84 5.07 2.92
CA ILE A 113 -7.13 5.02 1.65
C ILE A 113 -5.87 4.20 1.83
N VAL A 114 -5.62 3.27 0.90
CA VAL A 114 -4.42 2.42 0.85
C VAL A 114 -3.67 2.72 -0.44
N ASN A 115 -2.44 3.17 -0.34
CA ASN A 115 -1.56 3.37 -1.49
C ASN A 115 -1.04 2.02 -2.00
N LEU A 116 -1.48 1.61 -3.17
CA LEU A 116 -1.01 0.39 -3.83
C LEU A 116 0.30 0.61 -4.58
N LEU A 117 0.57 1.81 -5.02
CA LEU A 117 1.81 2.36 -5.56
C LEU A 117 1.56 3.81 -6.01
N SER A 118 2.52 4.67 -5.77
CA SER A 118 2.65 6.02 -6.36
C SER A 118 4.09 6.26 -6.83
N ASP A 119 4.40 7.45 -7.39
CA ASP A 119 5.78 7.84 -7.75
C ASP A 119 6.73 7.91 -6.54
N GLU A 120 6.23 8.25 -5.35
CA GLU A 120 7.05 8.42 -4.15
C GLU A 120 7.08 7.19 -3.23
N ALA A 121 6.07 6.30 -3.27
CA ALA A 121 5.90 5.24 -2.29
C ALA A 121 5.37 3.93 -2.88
N HIS A 122 5.86 2.81 -2.33
CA HIS A 122 5.33 1.47 -2.57
C HIS A 122 5.25 0.66 -1.26
N PRO A 123 4.43 1.10 -0.29
CA PRO A 123 4.45 0.59 1.07
C PRO A 123 4.13 -0.90 1.17
N LEU A 124 3.16 -1.39 0.39
CA LEU A 124 2.78 -2.81 0.41
C LEU A 124 3.90 -3.73 -0.08
N GLN A 125 4.71 -3.27 -1.07
CA GLN A 125 5.87 -4.03 -1.53
C GLN A 125 6.93 -4.08 -0.44
N ALA A 126 7.22 -2.95 0.19
CA ALA A 126 8.21 -2.89 1.27
C ALA A 126 7.85 -3.82 2.44
N LEU A 127 6.58 -3.85 2.85
CA LEU A 127 6.11 -4.78 3.90
C LEU A 127 6.24 -6.24 3.44
N ALA A 128 5.96 -6.55 2.18
CA ALA A 128 6.14 -7.90 1.65
C ALA A 128 7.62 -8.32 1.61
N ASP A 129 8.51 -7.39 1.25
CA ASP A 129 9.96 -7.64 1.20
C ASP A 129 10.52 -7.92 2.60
N VAL A 130 10.18 -7.10 3.60
CA VAL A 130 10.65 -7.34 4.98
C VAL A 130 10.01 -8.57 5.59
N LEU A 131 8.75 -8.89 5.26
CA LEU A 131 8.12 -10.15 5.67
C LEU A 131 8.88 -11.36 5.11
N THR A 132 9.24 -11.32 3.83
CA THR A 132 10.04 -12.37 3.19
C THR A 132 11.40 -12.52 3.87
N MET A 133 12.08 -11.41 4.16
CA MET A 133 13.34 -11.43 4.90
C MET A 133 13.16 -12.05 6.30
N GLN A 134 12.08 -11.71 7.01
CA GLN A 134 11.80 -12.26 8.33
C GLN A 134 11.51 -13.78 8.27
N GLN A 135 10.78 -14.23 7.27
CA GLN A 135 10.48 -15.67 7.08
C GLN A 135 11.74 -16.49 6.81
N GLU A 136 12.67 -15.95 6.00
CA GLU A 136 13.90 -16.65 5.63
C GLU A 136 15.03 -16.52 6.67
N LEU A 137 15.11 -15.39 7.35
CA LEU A 137 16.25 -15.05 8.20
C LEU A 137 15.93 -15.01 9.71
N GLY A 138 14.65 -15.08 10.09
CA GLY A 138 14.20 -14.91 11.48
C GLY A 138 14.23 -13.45 11.92
N ASP A 139 14.71 -13.18 13.14
CA ASP A 139 14.77 -11.83 13.67
C ASP A 139 15.64 -10.91 12.79
N LEU A 140 15.08 -9.78 12.39
CA LEU A 140 15.71 -8.80 11.51
C LEU A 140 16.50 -7.73 12.27
N LYS A 141 16.30 -7.58 13.57
CA LYS A 141 16.96 -6.56 14.36
C LYS A 141 18.48 -6.68 14.31
N GLY A 142 19.15 -5.59 13.95
CA GLY A 142 20.61 -5.52 13.82
C GLY A 142 21.16 -6.16 12.54
N ARG A 143 20.31 -6.69 11.67
CA ARG A 143 20.75 -7.17 10.33
C ARG A 143 20.92 -5.99 9.38
N SER A 144 21.65 -6.23 8.29
CA SER A 144 21.87 -5.25 7.23
C SER A 144 21.21 -5.73 5.93
N VAL A 145 20.57 -4.81 5.22
CA VAL A 145 20.09 -5.02 3.84
C VAL A 145 20.84 -4.11 2.89
N ALA A 146 21.32 -4.64 1.78
CA ALA A 146 21.93 -3.87 0.70
C ALA A 146 20.93 -3.73 -0.45
N TYR A 147 20.62 -2.50 -0.82
CA TYR A 147 19.83 -2.19 -2.01
C TYR A 147 20.76 -1.68 -3.10
N ILE A 148 20.79 -2.39 -4.24
CA ILE A 148 21.59 -2.03 -5.40
C ILE A 148 20.64 -1.73 -6.55
N GLY A 149 20.62 -0.47 -7.00
CA GLY A 149 19.69 -0.01 -8.05
C GLY A 149 19.35 1.47 -7.92
N ASP A 150 18.26 1.87 -8.56
CA ASP A 150 17.80 3.26 -8.54
C ASP A 150 17.19 3.62 -7.19
N GLY A 151 17.52 4.80 -6.66
CA GLY A 151 16.87 5.38 -5.49
C GLY A 151 15.46 5.86 -5.84
N ASN A 152 14.51 4.94 -5.85
CA ASN A 152 13.13 5.18 -6.24
C ASN A 152 12.13 4.93 -5.08
N ASN A 153 10.84 4.97 -5.40
CA ASN A 153 9.74 4.73 -4.45
C ASN A 153 9.85 3.37 -3.70
N VAL A 154 10.36 2.33 -4.36
CA VAL A 154 10.56 1.02 -3.72
C VAL A 154 11.67 1.09 -2.67
N PHE A 155 12.79 1.71 -3.03
CA PHE A 155 13.89 1.91 -2.08
C PHE A 155 13.46 2.75 -0.87
N ARG A 156 12.75 3.86 -1.10
CA ARG A 156 12.27 4.73 -0.01
C ARG A 156 11.42 3.95 0.99
N SER A 157 10.39 3.27 0.52
CA SER A 157 9.50 2.50 1.39
C SER A 157 10.22 1.34 2.09
N LEU A 158 11.15 0.65 1.40
CA LEU A 158 11.94 -0.42 1.98
C LEU A 158 12.88 0.11 3.09
N ALA A 159 13.49 1.27 2.88
CA ALA A 159 14.36 1.89 3.89
C ALA A 159 13.58 2.24 5.16
N LEU A 160 12.36 2.79 5.03
CA LEU A 160 11.46 3.07 6.15
C LEU A 160 11.08 1.79 6.90
N ALA A 161 10.59 0.77 6.19
CA ALA A 161 10.18 -0.51 6.78
C ALA A 161 11.35 -1.19 7.51
N SER A 162 12.52 -1.22 6.87
CA SER A 162 13.73 -1.79 7.47
C SER A 162 14.17 -1.03 8.72
N GLY A 163 14.10 0.31 8.70
CA GLY A 163 14.43 1.15 9.84
C GLY A 163 13.54 0.89 11.06
N PHE A 164 12.22 0.74 10.85
CA PHE A 164 11.28 0.39 11.93
C PHE A 164 11.56 -0.98 12.57
N LEU A 165 12.15 -1.90 11.80
CA LEU A 165 12.55 -3.22 12.30
C LEU A 165 13.98 -3.26 12.86
N GLY A 166 14.64 -2.11 12.96
CA GLY A 166 15.99 -2.00 13.51
C GLY A 166 17.07 -2.58 12.61
N MET A 167 16.85 -2.62 11.30
CA MET A 167 17.85 -3.02 10.30
C MET A 167 18.73 -1.84 9.87
N GLU A 168 19.96 -2.14 9.47
CA GLU A 168 20.82 -1.21 8.74
C GLU A 168 20.53 -1.28 7.24
N VAL A 169 20.32 -0.14 6.59
CA VAL A 169 20.10 -0.07 5.15
C VAL A 169 21.33 0.50 4.46
N ARG A 170 21.87 -0.23 3.50
CA ARG A 170 23.01 0.19 2.67
C ARG A 170 22.53 0.37 1.23
N PHE A 171 22.74 1.56 0.68
CA PHE A 171 22.33 1.91 -0.67
C PHE A 171 23.53 2.05 -1.59
N SER A 172 23.44 1.46 -2.78
CA SER A 172 24.40 1.67 -3.88
C SER A 172 23.65 1.83 -5.19
N GLY A 173 23.68 3.04 -5.73
CA GLY A 173 22.95 3.35 -6.97
C GLY A 173 22.87 4.84 -7.26
N VAL A 174 22.02 5.20 -8.21
CA VAL A 174 21.77 6.59 -8.62
C VAL A 174 20.46 7.07 -8.01
N CYS A 175 20.49 8.23 -7.35
CA CYS A 175 19.28 8.93 -6.92
C CYS A 175 18.91 9.95 -7.99
N TYR A 176 17.76 9.80 -8.60
CA TYR A 176 17.16 10.79 -9.49
C TYR A 176 16.18 11.63 -8.66
N TYR A 177 16.67 12.75 -8.13
CA TYR A 177 15.85 13.80 -7.48
C TYR A 177 16.17 15.15 -8.13
#